data_f0af566d4e6f28f4eb00ae00ffa1d3ce
#
_entry.id   f0af566d4e6f28f4eb00ae00ffa1d3ce
#
_cell.length_a   1.000
_cell.length_b   1.000
_cell.length_c   1.000
_cell.angle_alpha   90.00
_cell.angle_beta   90.00
_cell.angle_gamma   90.00
#
_symmetry.space_group_name_H-M   'P 1'
#
loop_
_entity.id
_entity.type
_entity.pdbx_description
1 polymer ?
#
loop_
_entity_poly.entity_id
_entity_poly.type
_entity_poly.pdbx_seq_one_letter_code
_entity_poly.pdbx_strand_id
1 'polypeptide(L)'
;MSKKMSRKIEKLLNEIKDALRGLDRRLDRLEMRSYTRSRATPRFVPGTLASLPEHLRKSMEAIAMFGEATAQEVAEKTGRSRAAESDYLNQLSDRGFLKKQRRGKEMVFQVFNLRTVCPMCGGQVLIAAKYCSRCGATLAIPMRTP
;
A
#
# COMPACT_ATOMS: atom_id res chain seq x y z
N MET A 1 38.44 23.69 37.02
CA MET A 1 38.26 22.40 36.29
C MET A 1 37.09 22.37 35.30
N SER A 2 36.32 23.41 35.12
CA SER A 2 35.01 23.30 34.45
C SER A 2 34.97 23.54 32.93
N LYS A 3 35.63 24.60 32.39
CA LYS A 3 35.48 25.00 30.99
C LYS A 3 36.05 24.01 29.94
N LYS A 4 37.13 23.34 30.28
CA LYS A 4 37.79 22.39 29.36
C LYS A 4 37.00 21.07 29.17
N MET A 5 36.32 20.64 30.25
CA MET A 5 35.47 19.44 30.27
C MET A 5 34.13 19.72 29.57
N SER A 6 33.54 20.89 29.74
CA SER A 6 32.32 21.31 29.04
C SER A 6 32.49 21.31 27.52
N ARG A 7 33.58 21.89 27.02
CA ARG A 7 33.89 21.89 25.56
C ARG A 7 34.09 20.50 24.96
N LYS A 8 34.66 19.58 25.77
CA LYS A 8 34.84 18.18 25.33
C LYS A 8 33.51 17.44 25.23
N ILE A 9 32.61 17.67 26.18
CA ILE A 9 31.24 17.11 26.16
C ILE A 9 30.44 17.65 25.00
N GLU A 10 30.48 18.95 24.75
CA GLU A 10 29.80 19.59 23.61
C GLU A 10 30.28 19.01 22.27
N LYS A 11 31.60 18.77 22.14
CA LYS A 11 32.18 18.18 20.93
C LYS A 11 31.67 16.75 20.71
N LEU A 12 31.67 15.92 21.75
CA LEU A 12 31.14 14.57 21.70
C LEU A 12 29.63 14.51 21.38
N LEU A 13 28.85 15.43 21.97
CA LEU A 13 27.42 15.55 21.67
C LEU A 13 27.15 15.91 20.20
N ASN A 14 27.95 16.79 19.62
CA ASN A 14 27.82 17.15 18.21
C ASN A 14 28.22 15.98 17.30
N GLU A 15 29.27 15.25 17.62
CA GLU A 15 29.69 14.04 16.89
C GLU A 15 28.59 12.96 16.92
N ILE A 16 27.93 12.75 18.07
CA ILE A 16 26.82 11.82 18.21
C ILE A 16 25.60 12.30 17.37
N LYS A 17 25.28 13.58 17.43
CA LYS A 17 24.19 14.15 16.60
C LYS A 17 24.43 13.97 15.10
N ASP A 18 25.65 14.17 14.65
CA ASP A 18 25.99 14.01 13.23
C ASP A 18 25.99 12.55 12.82
N ALA A 19 26.42 11.64 13.70
CA ALA A 19 26.33 10.20 13.48
C ALA A 19 24.86 9.73 13.40
N LEU A 20 23.98 10.22 14.28
CA LEU A 20 22.55 9.92 14.24
C LEU A 20 21.88 10.43 12.95
N ARG A 21 22.17 11.67 12.54
CA ARG A 21 21.69 12.21 11.25
C ARG A 21 22.18 11.39 10.05
N GLY A 22 23.40 10.85 10.16
CA GLY A 22 23.95 9.94 9.14
C GLY A 22 23.20 8.61 9.06
N LEU A 23 22.79 8.06 10.19
CA LEU A 23 21.99 6.86 10.27
C LEU A 23 20.56 7.07 9.74
N ASP A 24 19.90 8.19 10.10
CA ASP A 24 18.58 8.53 9.58
C ASP A 24 18.58 8.60 8.05
N ARG A 25 19.56 9.29 7.45
CA ARG A 25 19.71 9.35 5.98
C ARG A 25 19.95 7.97 5.34
N ARG A 26 20.59 7.05 6.04
CA ARG A 26 20.79 5.67 5.56
C ARG A 26 19.52 4.84 5.68
N LEU A 27 18.74 5.04 6.75
CA LEU A 27 17.42 4.44 6.94
C LEU A 27 16.46 4.92 5.85
N ASP A 28 16.37 6.24 5.60
CA ASP A 28 15.56 6.82 4.54
C ASP A 28 15.88 6.22 3.16
N ARG A 29 17.18 6.01 2.86
CA ARG A 29 17.59 5.36 1.60
C ARG A 29 17.19 3.90 1.53
N LEU A 30 17.23 3.17 2.64
CA LEU A 30 16.80 1.77 2.68
C LEU A 30 15.28 1.67 2.57
N GLU A 31 14.54 2.56 3.21
CA GLU A 31 13.09 2.67 3.10
C GLU A 31 12.67 3.05 1.68
N MET A 32 13.33 4.02 1.05
CA MET A 32 13.10 4.37 -0.36
C MET A 32 13.42 3.21 -1.30
N ARG A 33 14.47 2.42 -1.04
CA ARG A 33 14.78 1.22 -1.83
C ARG A 33 13.74 0.11 -1.65
N SER A 34 13.22 -0.07 -0.44
CA SER A 34 12.12 -1.01 -0.20
C SER A 34 10.82 -0.53 -0.84
N TYR A 35 10.57 0.78 -0.82
CA TYR A 35 9.41 1.40 -1.45
C TYR A 35 9.43 1.27 -2.99
N THR A 36 10.58 1.46 -3.63
CA THR A 36 10.69 1.28 -5.09
C THR A 36 10.63 -0.19 -5.53
N ARG A 37 11.05 -1.12 -4.67
CA ARG A 37 10.92 -2.55 -4.93
C ARG A 37 9.48 -3.06 -4.76
N SER A 38 8.66 -2.34 -4.02
CA SER A 38 7.25 -2.67 -3.72
C SER A 38 6.26 -2.22 -4.79
N ARG A 39 6.69 -1.59 -5.89
CA ARG A 39 5.85 -1.31 -7.07
C ARG A 39 5.61 -2.53 -7.96
N ALA A 40 5.98 -3.72 -7.48
CA ALA A 40 5.52 -4.95 -8.11
C ALA A 40 3.99 -5.00 -8.06
N THR A 41 3.36 -5.13 -9.21
CA THR A 41 1.93 -5.40 -9.34
C THR A 41 1.50 -6.43 -8.29
N PRO A 42 0.43 -6.18 -7.52
CA PRO A 42 -0.01 -7.09 -6.48
C PRO A 42 -0.23 -8.48 -7.09
N ARG A 43 0.56 -9.46 -6.65
CA ARG A 43 0.41 -10.85 -7.07
C ARG A 43 -0.72 -11.45 -6.25
N PHE A 44 -1.88 -11.56 -6.85
CA PHE A 44 -3.03 -12.20 -6.21
C PHE A 44 -2.79 -13.69 -5.98
N VAL A 45 -3.38 -14.20 -4.92
CA VAL A 45 -3.36 -15.65 -4.66
C VAL A 45 -4.09 -16.36 -5.80
N PRO A 46 -3.47 -17.34 -6.46
CA PRO A 46 -4.15 -18.14 -7.46
C PRO A 46 -5.45 -18.72 -6.89
N GLY A 47 -6.54 -18.59 -7.63
CA GLY A 47 -7.87 -19.05 -7.22
C GLY A 47 -8.82 -17.93 -6.75
N THR A 48 -8.34 -16.85 -6.17
CA THR A 48 -9.22 -15.75 -5.71
C THR A 48 -9.79 -14.94 -6.88
N LEU A 49 -9.00 -14.72 -7.93
CA LEU A 49 -9.43 -14.02 -9.14
C LEU A 49 -9.81 -14.95 -10.28
N ALA A 50 -9.35 -16.21 -10.27
CA ALA A 50 -9.62 -17.17 -11.33
C ALA A 50 -11.13 -17.51 -11.44
N SER A 51 -11.87 -17.42 -10.33
CA SER A 51 -13.31 -17.63 -10.29
C SER A 51 -14.15 -16.44 -10.78
N LEU A 52 -13.50 -15.27 -11.03
CA LEU A 52 -14.20 -14.08 -11.50
C LEU A 52 -14.27 -14.06 -13.02
N PRO A 53 -15.41 -13.63 -13.61
CA PRO A 53 -15.51 -13.32 -15.03
C PRO A 53 -14.45 -12.28 -15.45
N GLU A 54 -14.00 -12.33 -16.68
CA GLU A 54 -12.90 -11.49 -17.17
C GLU A 54 -13.16 -9.99 -17.00
N HIS A 55 -14.41 -9.55 -17.22
CA HIS A 55 -14.79 -8.14 -17.05
C HIS A 55 -14.65 -7.66 -15.61
N LEU A 56 -14.99 -8.50 -14.62
CA LEU A 56 -14.82 -8.18 -13.19
C LEU A 56 -13.35 -8.28 -12.75
N ARG A 57 -12.57 -9.17 -13.37
CA ARG A 57 -11.14 -9.32 -13.08
C ARG A 57 -10.37 -8.06 -13.42
N LYS A 58 -10.60 -7.45 -14.59
CA LYS A 58 -9.95 -6.18 -14.98
C LYS A 58 -10.27 -5.05 -14.02
N SER A 59 -11.52 -4.91 -13.60
CA SER A 59 -11.93 -3.89 -12.61
C SER A 59 -11.32 -4.17 -11.25
N MET A 60 -11.23 -5.44 -10.83
CA MET A 60 -10.60 -5.83 -9.58
C MET A 60 -9.09 -5.57 -9.56
N GLU A 61 -8.39 -5.84 -10.66
CA GLU A 61 -6.97 -5.54 -10.82
C GLU A 61 -6.72 -4.03 -10.75
N ALA A 62 -7.54 -3.23 -11.43
CA ALA A 62 -7.43 -1.78 -11.41
C ALA A 62 -7.62 -1.21 -10.00
N ILE A 63 -8.67 -1.60 -9.29
CA ILE A 63 -8.92 -1.08 -7.94
C ILE A 63 -7.89 -1.57 -6.92
N ALA A 64 -7.35 -2.77 -7.09
CA ALA A 64 -6.32 -3.31 -6.21
C ALA A 64 -5.00 -2.51 -6.29
N MET A 65 -4.72 -1.84 -7.41
CA MET A 65 -3.57 -0.94 -7.54
C MET A 65 -3.74 0.37 -6.75
N PHE A 66 -4.99 0.80 -6.54
CA PHE A 66 -5.30 2.02 -5.80
C PHE A 66 -5.56 1.76 -4.30
N GLY A 67 -5.95 0.53 -3.94
CA GLY A 67 -6.40 0.15 -2.61
C GLY A 67 -7.83 0.63 -2.31
N GLU A 68 -8.14 1.89 -2.62
CA GLU A 68 -9.48 2.48 -2.65
C GLU A 68 -9.61 3.39 -3.87
N ALA A 69 -10.76 3.38 -4.52
CA ALA A 69 -11.03 4.23 -5.68
C ALA A 69 -12.53 4.46 -5.89
N THR A 70 -12.84 5.51 -6.63
CA THR A 70 -14.17 5.78 -7.18
C THR A 70 -14.34 5.04 -8.51
N ALA A 71 -15.61 4.88 -8.95
CA ALA A 71 -15.88 4.29 -10.27
C ALA A 71 -15.29 5.13 -11.43
N GLN A 72 -15.12 6.43 -11.23
CA GLN A 72 -14.50 7.31 -12.22
C GLN A 72 -13.00 6.99 -12.39
N GLU A 73 -12.25 6.87 -11.28
CA GLU A 73 -10.81 6.56 -11.31
C GLU A 73 -10.53 5.19 -11.91
N VAL A 74 -11.40 4.21 -11.61
CA VAL A 74 -11.29 2.87 -12.20
C VAL A 74 -11.60 2.91 -13.70
N ALA A 75 -12.61 3.67 -14.12
CA ALA A 75 -12.97 3.84 -15.53
C ALA A 75 -11.82 4.44 -16.36
N GLU A 76 -11.16 5.46 -15.83
CA GLU A 76 -9.97 6.05 -16.46
C GLU A 76 -8.83 5.04 -16.62
N LYS A 77 -8.64 4.16 -15.64
CA LYS A 77 -7.59 3.13 -15.66
C LYS A 77 -7.91 1.99 -16.63
N THR A 78 -9.17 1.56 -16.70
CA THR A 78 -9.62 0.44 -17.53
C THR A 78 -9.98 0.83 -18.96
N GLY A 79 -10.16 2.14 -19.21
CA GLY A 79 -10.63 2.68 -20.50
C GLY A 79 -12.11 2.40 -20.77
N ARG A 80 -12.91 2.13 -19.74
CA ARG A 80 -14.36 1.85 -19.84
C ARG A 80 -15.19 3.01 -19.35
N SER A 81 -16.50 2.97 -19.62
CA SER A 81 -17.42 4.00 -19.12
C SER A 81 -17.56 3.92 -17.59
N ARG A 82 -17.73 5.07 -16.93
CA ARG A 82 -17.99 5.16 -15.50
C ARG A 82 -19.20 4.34 -15.06
N ALA A 83 -20.27 4.30 -15.89
CA ALA A 83 -21.48 3.54 -15.60
C ALA A 83 -21.18 2.03 -15.52
N ALA A 84 -20.47 1.48 -16.52
CA ALA A 84 -20.08 0.07 -16.54
C ALA A 84 -19.17 -0.29 -15.36
N GLU A 85 -18.18 0.55 -15.04
CA GLU A 85 -17.31 0.30 -13.88
C GLU A 85 -18.07 0.41 -12.55
N SER A 86 -19.02 1.31 -12.42
CA SER A 86 -19.90 1.39 -11.25
C SER A 86 -20.66 0.07 -11.04
N ASP A 87 -21.20 -0.50 -12.09
CA ASP A 87 -21.92 -1.79 -12.02
C ASP A 87 -20.99 -2.95 -11.66
N TYR A 88 -19.80 -3.00 -12.26
CA TYR A 88 -18.80 -4.04 -11.94
C TYR A 88 -18.29 -3.94 -10.51
N LEU A 89 -18.02 -2.74 -10.02
CA LEU A 89 -17.61 -2.52 -8.64
C LEU A 89 -18.72 -2.85 -7.64
N ASN A 90 -19.99 -2.61 -8.00
CA ASN A 90 -21.13 -3.04 -7.23
C ASN A 90 -21.19 -4.58 -7.14
N GLN A 91 -21.08 -5.27 -8.28
CA GLN A 91 -21.05 -6.74 -8.30
C GLN A 91 -19.90 -7.31 -7.47
N LEU A 92 -18.70 -6.70 -7.52
CA LEU A 92 -17.54 -7.10 -6.70
C LEU A 92 -17.80 -6.86 -5.21
N SER A 93 -18.50 -5.79 -4.87
CA SER A 93 -18.90 -5.51 -3.49
C SER A 93 -19.94 -6.51 -2.97
N ASP A 94 -20.93 -6.86 -3.79
CA ASP A 94 -21.96 -7.84 -3.43
C ASP A 94 -21.39 -9.26 -3.24
N ARG A 95 -20.28 -9.55 -3.93
CA ARG A 95 -19.48 -10.79 -3.74
C ARG A 95 -18.50 -10.72 -2.55
N GLY A 96 -18.44 -9.59 -1.83
CA GLY A 96 -17.61 -9.43 -0.65
C GLY A 96 -16.12 -9.12 -0.90
N PHE A 97 -15.72 -8.80 -2.14
CA PHE A 97 -14.34 -8.41 -2.45
C PHE A 97 -14.07 -6.94 -2.13
N LEU A 98 -15.08 -6.10 -2.22
CA LEU A 98 -14.99 -4.67 -1.98
C LEU A 98 -15.95 -4.24 -0.87
N LYS A 99 -15.57 -3.19 -0.16
CA LYS A 99 -16.43 -2.46 0.78
C LYS A 99 -16.81 -1.13 0.17
N LYS A 100 -18.11 -0.81 0.17
CA LYS A 100 -18.62 0.49 -0.29
C LYS A 100 -18.62 1.49 0.87
N GLN A 101 -18.12 2.68 0.63
CA GLN A 101 -18.20 3.80 1.57
C GLN A 101 -18.60 5.05 0.83
N ARG A 102 -19.53 5.82 1.42
CA ARG A 102 -19.92 7.12 0.86
C ARG A 102 -19.03 8.21 1.44
N ARG A 103 -18.33 8.94 0.59
CA ARG A 103 -17.52 10.11 0.95
C ARG A 103 -18.12 11.35 0.28
N GLY A 104 -18.91 12.11 1.04
CA GLY A 104 -19.66 13.25 0.47
C GLY A 104 -20.65 12.81 -0.58
N LYS A 105 -20.47 13.30 -1.82
CA LYS A 105 -21.35 12.97 -2.96
C LYS A 105 -20.90 11.72 -3.73
N GLU A 106 -19.72 11.22 -3.48
CA GLU A 106 -19.11 10.11 -4.23
C GLU A 106 -19.17 8.79 -3.49
N MET A 107 -19.28 7.70 -4.24
CA MET A 107 -19.14 6.35 -3.75
C MET A 107 -17.70 5.88 -3.95
N VAL A 108 -17.03 5.54 -2.84
CA VAL A 108 -15.68 5.00 -2.84
C VAL A 108 -15.73 3.51 -2.55
N PHE A 109 -15.00 2.74 -3.32
CA PHE A 109 -14.87 1.30 -3.16
C PHE A 109 -13.48 0.99 -2.60
N GLN A 110 -13.43 0.19 -1.56
CA GLN A 110 -12.19 -0.21 -0.90
C GLN A 110 -12.02 -1.72 -0.98
N VAL A 111 -10.81 -2.18 -1.29
CA VAL A 111 -10.50 -3.61 -1.30
C VAL A 111 -10.53 -4.16 0.13
N PHE A 112 -11.34 -5.19 0.35
CA PHE A 112 -11.60 -5.69 1.70
C PHE A 112 -11.01 -7.09 1.95
N ASN A 113 -11.34 -8.08 1.14
CA ASN A 113 -10.99 -9.50 1.39
C ASN A 113 -9.98 -10.09 0.40
N LEU A 114 -9.25 -9.25 -0.32
CA LEU A 114 -8.29 -9.74 -1.28
C LEU A 114 -6.98 -10.14 -0.59
N ARG A 115 -6.51 -11.34 -0.90
CA ARG A 115 -5.21 -11.82 -0.42
C ARG A 115 -4.15 -11.64 -1.49
N THR A 116 -2.98 -11.24 -1.06
CA THR A 116 -1.76 -11.15 -1.87
C THR A 116 -0.65 -11.97 -1.23
N VAL A 117 0.47 -12.07 -1.92
CA VAL A 117 1.66 -12.78 -1.43
C VAL A 117 2.67 -11.76 -0.90
N CYS A 118 3.15 -11.97 0.32
CA CYS A 118 4.20 -11.14 0.89
C CYS A 118 5.48 -11.23 0.04
N PRO A 119 6.05 -10.10 -0.43
CA PRO A 119 7.25 -10.11 -1.27
C PRO A 119 8.51 -10.62 -0.53
N MET A 120 8.50 -10.58 0.80
CA MET A 120 9.65 -10.97 1.61
C MET A 120 9.66 -12.46 1.98
N CYS A 121 8.53 -13.04 2.37
CA CYS A 121 8.48 -14.41 2.87
C CYS A 121 7.54 -15.34 2.08
N GLY A 122 6.85 -14.86 1.04
CA GLY A 122 5.90 -15.64 0.27
C GLY A 122 4.61 -16.03 1.01
N GLY A 123 4.41 -15.56 2.25
CA GLY A 123 3.21 -15.84 3.03
C GLY A 123 1.98 -15.09 2.49
N GLN A 124 0.80 -15.70 2.64
CA GLN A 124 -0.45 -15.03 2.26
C GLN A 124 -0.83 -13.96 3.28
N VAL A 125 -1.13 -12.77 2.79
CA VAL A 125 -1.53 -11.61 3.60
C VAL A 125 -2.72 -10.92 2.96
N LEU A 126 -3.52 -10.24 3.77
CA LEU A 126 -4.57 -9.38 3.23
C LEU A 126 -3.93 -8.19 2.51
N ILE A 127 -4.49 -7.78 1.37
CA ILE A 127 -3.97 -6.64 0.60
C ILE A 127 -4.02 -5.34 1.41
N ALA A 128 -4.97 -5.22 2.34
CA ALA A 128 -5.12 -4.08 3.23
C ALA A 128 -4.23 -4.16 4.50
N ALA A 129 -3.42 -5.23 4.66
CA ALA A 129 -2.56 -5.36 5.83
C ALA A 129 -1.33 -4.45 5.73
N LYS A 130 -1.05 -3.70 6.78
CA LYS A 130 0.15 -2.84 6.87
C LYS A 130 1.44 -3.64 7.10
N TYR A 131 1.32 -4.80 7.74
CA TYR A 131 2.44 -5.66 8.08
C TYR A 131 2.13 -7.11 7.74
N CYS A 132 3.14 -7.86 7.36
CA CYS A 132 3.02 -9.29 7.18
C CYS A 132 2.94 -9.99 8.55
N SER A 133 1.89 -10.77 8.79
CA SER A 133 1.71 -11.52 10.04
C SER A 133 2.75 -12.63 10.25
N ARG A 134 3.46 -13.05 9.17
CA ARG A 134 4.43 -14.14 9.23
C ARG A 134 5.87 -13.65 9.46
N CYS A 135 6.30 -12.57 8.80
CA CYS A 135 7.68 -12.09 8.86
C CYS A 135 7.82 -10.66 9.39
N GLY A 136 6.73 -9.99 9.76
CA GLY A 136 6.76 -8.61 10.27
C GLY A 136 7.08 -7.53 9.23
N ALA A 137 7.39 -7.91 7.98
CA ALA A 137 7.73 -6.94 6.94
C ALA A 137 6.59 -5.94 6.70
N THR A 138 6.94 -4.68 6.57
CA THR A 138 5.99 -3.62 6.19
C THR A 138 5.53 -3.86 4.75
N LEU A 139 4.23 -3.95 4.56
CA LEU A 139 3.59 -4.11 3.28
C LEU A 139 3.21 -2.71 2.79
N ALA A 140 3.99 -2.17 1.85
CA ALA A 140 3.66 -0.89 1.22
C ALA A 140 2.46 -1.09 0.29
N ILE A 141 1.27 -0.84 0.81
CA ILE A 141 0.10 -0.58 -0.03
C ILE A 141 0.24 0.87 -0.48
N PRO A 142 0.12 1.17 -1.76
CA PRO A 142 0.03 2.55 -2.21
C PRO A 142 -1.32 3.12 -1.75
N MET A 143 -1.43 3.43 -0.45
CA MET A 143 -2.51 4.26 0.02
C MET A 143 -2.21 5.68 -0.44
N ARG A 144 -3.07 6.25 -1.27
CA ARG A 144 -3.11 7.69 -1.45
C ARG A 144 -3.30 8.30 -0.07
N THR A 145 -2.27 8.95 0.45
CA THR A 145 -2.45 9.96 1.50
C THR A 145 -3.32 11.08 0.94
N PRO A 146 -4.28 11.59 1.71
CA PRO A 146 -5.19 12.67 1.31
C PRO A 146 -4.43 13.92 0.90
#